data_abfe79844553a633e1807bdfc6c58e5a
#
_entry.id   abfe79844553a633e1807bdfc6c58e5a
#
_cell.length_a   1.000
_cell.length_b   1.000
_cell.length_c   1.000
_cell.angle_alpha   90.00
_cell.angle_beta   90.00
_cell.angle_gamma   90.00
#
_symmetry.space_group_name_H-M   'P 1'
#
loop_
_entity.id
_entity.type
_entity.pdbx_description
1 polymer ?
#
loop_
_entity_poly.entity_id
_entity_poly.type
_entity_poly.pdbx_seq_one_letter_code
_entity_poly.pdbx_strand_id
1 'polypeptide(L)'
;GWMIHENEEGNTYNDYNFEVGGVDYTALASKLNTGDYDIIHCPSNVGAILYNNKDLKEEVEVIDISNLGLLYILTTDDSIKSMDDLKGRTVYSIGEGGPPEYTFGYLLDQEGLSDDVNFSFRSTPFEVLNLLQDEEHSIALLPQPFVEVAKLLVPDLKVPIDITEEWDNLKLESGAESVTTITIVRKKFLEEHEQAVVEYLNLLKKSVAYSLSH
;
A
#
# COMPACT_ATOMS: atom_id res chain seq x y z
N GLY A 1 -2.42 14.37 -9.74
CA GLY A 1 -1.14 15.05 -9.90
C GLY A 1 -0.85 15.42 -11.36
N TRP A 2 0.42 15.41 -11.73
CA TRP A 2 0.90 15.88 -13.05
C TRP A 2 0.19 15.21 -14.24
N MET A 3 0.02 13.91 -14.25
CA MET A 3 -0.67 13.19 -15.33
C MET A 3 -2.12 13.65 -15.54
N ILE A 4 -2.85 13.91 -14.46
CA ILE A 4 -4.23 14.42 -14.51
C ILE A 4 -4.23 15.82 -15.15
N HIS A 5 -3.30 16.69 -14.73
CA HIS A 5 -3.15 18.03 -15.29
C HIS A 5 -2.85 18.00 -16.80
N GLU A 6 -1.90 17.17 -17.25
CA GLU A 6 -1.58 17.03 -18.68
C GLU A 6 -2.80 16.56 -19.51
N ASN A 7 -3.61 15.67 -18.96
CA ASN A 7 -4.84 15.23 -19.61
C ASN A 7 -5.88 16.36 -19.71
N GLU A 8 -6.06 17.14 -18.64
CA GLU A 8 -6.98 18.28 -18.62
C GLU A 8 -6.56 19.40 -19.57
N GLU A 9 -5.25 19.59 -19.78
CA GLU A 9 -4.67 20.55 -20.74
C GLU A 9 -4.66 20.02 -22.20
N GLY A 10 -5.11 18.78 -22.43
CA GLY A 10 -5.13 18.18 -23.75
C GLY A 10 -3.75 17.79 -24.31
N ASN A 11 -2.78 17.56 -23.43
CA ASN A 11 -1.41 17.16 -23.77
C ASN A 11 -1.23 15.64 -23.90
N THR A 12 -2.33 14.88 -23.93
CA THR A 12 -2.36 13.43 -24.09
C THR A 12 -3.02 13.04 -25.42
N TYR A 13 -2.66 11.88 -25.99
CA TYR A 13 -3.29 11.38 -27.23
C TYR A 13 -4.66 10.79 -26.97
N ASN A 14 -4.85 10.16 -25.80
CA ASN A 14 -6.13 9.62 -25.38
C ASN A 14 -6.73 10.54 -24.30
N ASP A 15 -8.04 10.52 -24.20
CA ASP A 15 -8.78 11.22 -23.14
C ASP A 15 -9.02 10.25 -21.98
N TYR A 16 -8.50 10.58 -20.81
CA TYR A 16 -8.58 9.76 -19.60
C TYR A 16 -9.57 10.35 -18.62
N ASN A 17 -10.51 9.57 -18.16
CA ASN A 17 -11.41 9.93 -17.08
C ASN A 17 -10.85 9.40 -15.74
N PHE A 18 -10.42 10.29 -14.86
CA PHE A 18 -9.87 9.95 -13.54
C PHE A 18 -10.93 10.07 -12.45
N GLU A 19 -11.12 9.00 -11.70
CA GLU A 19 -11.98 9.00 -10.52
C GLU A 19 -11.19 8.53 -9.30
N VAL A 20 -11.36 9.24 -8.16
CA VAL A 20 -10.78 8.83 -6.88
C VAL A 20 -11.78 7.91 -6.18
N GLY A 21 -11.50 6.62 -6.20
CA GLY A 21 -12.42 5.58 -5.69
C GLY A 21 -12.44 5.41 -4.17
N GLY A 22 -11.61 6.13 -3.44
CA GLY A 22 -11.49 5.98 -1.99
C GLY A 22 -10.97 4.61 -1.56
N VAL A 23 -11.40 4.15 -0.38
CA VAL A 23 -10.95 2.88 0.24
C VAL A 23 -11.96 1.73 0.11
N ASP A 24 -13.05 1.93 -0.63
CA ASP A 24 -14.00 0.85 -0.90
C ASP A 24 -13.53 -0.01 -2.08
N TYR A 25 -12.64 -0.94 -1.78
CA TYR A 25 -12.07 -1.84 -2.79
C TYR A 25 -13.09 -2.81 -3.39
N THR A 26 -14.19 -3.10 -2.69
CA THR A 26 -15.27 -3.94 -3.22
C THR A 26 -16.02 -3.20 -4.32
N ALA A 27 -16.30 -1.92 -4.13
CA ALA A 27 -16.90 -1.08 -5.16
C ALA A 27 -15.98 -0.91 -6.37
N LEU A 28 -14.68 -0.69 -6.16
CA LEU A 28 -13.69 -0.61 -7.24
C LEU A 28 -13.61 -1.91 -8.05
N ALA A 29 -13.56 -3.05 -7.38
CA ALA A 29 -13.57 -4.36 -8.01
C ALA A 29 -14.84 -4.60 -8.84
N SER A 30 -16.01 -4.19 -8.32
CA SER A 30 -17.29 -4.27 -9.04
C SER A 30 -17.28 -3.43 -10.32
N LYS A 31 -16.82 -2.18 -10.26
CA LYS A 31 -16.74 -1.28 -11.42
C LYS A 31 -15.78 -1.79 -12.49
N LEU A 32 -14.66 -2.38 -12.10
CA LEU A 32 -13.76 -3.04 -13.04
C LEU A 32 -14.44 -4.22 -13.73
N ASN A 33 -15.14 -5.06 -12.97
CA ASN A 33 -15.85 -6.24 -13.50
C ASN A 33 -17.04 -5.88 -14.42
N THR A 34 -17.70 -4.74 -14.20
CA THR A 34 -18.79 -4.25 -15.07
C THR A 34 -18.29 -3.51 -16.30
N GLY A 35 -17.01 -3.15 -16.35
CA GLY A 35 -16.42 -2.37 -17.42
C GLY A 35 -16.62 -0.86 -17.29
N ASP A 36 -17.05 -0.40 -16.12
CA ASP A 36 -17.13 1.04 -15.82
C ASP A 36 -15.74 1.64 -15.62
N TYR A 37 -14.77 0.81 -15.18
CA TYR A 37 -13.35 1.15 -15.13
C TYR A 37 -12.54 0.20 -15.99
N ASP A 38 -11.55 0.73 -16.68
CA ASP A 38 -10.61 -0.04 -17.50
C ASP A 38 -9.32 -0.35 -16.74
N ILE A 39 -8.85 0.61 -15.94
CA ILE A 39 -7.61 0.56 -15.17
C ILE A 39 -7.91 1.00 -13.73
N ILE A 40 -7.40 0.29 -12.74
CA ILE A 40 -7.44 0.72 -11.35
C ILE A 40 -6.08 0.58 -10.67
N HIS A 41 -5.80 1.51 -9.74
CA HIS A 41 -4.76 1.35 -8.73
C HIS A 41 -5.38 0.76 -7.47
N CYS A 42 -4.81 -0.31 -6.96
CA CYS A 42 -5.33 -0.96 -5.77
C CYS A 42 -4.22 -1.63 -4.95
N PRO A 43 -4.49 -1.97 -3.68
CA PRO A 43 -3.62 -2.84 -2.90
C PRO A 43 -3.39 -4.17 -3.59
N SER A 44 -2.19 -4.73 -3.45
CA SER A 44 -1.78 -5.99 -4.12
C SER A 44 -2.68 -7.17 -3.78
N ASN A 45 -3.16 -7.25 -2.53
CA ASN A 45 -4.11 -8.29 -2.10
C ASN A 45 -5.45 -8.20 -2.83
N VAL A 46 -5.93 -7.00 -3.16
CA VAL A 46 -7.16 -6.80 -3.94
C VAL A 46 -6.97 -7.34 -5.36
N GLY A 47 -5.83 -7.01 -5.99
CA GLY A 47 -5.48 -7.57 -7.30
C GLY A 47 -5.39 -9.10 -7.28
N ALA A 48 -4.81 -9.70 -6.24
CA ALA A 48 -4.74 -11.14 -6.08
C ALA A 48 -6.13 -11.78 -5.92
N ILE A 49 -7.04 -11.15 -5.16
CA ILE A 49 -8.44 -11.59 -5.02
C ILE A 49 -9.14 -11.55 -6.38
N LEU A 50 -8.99 -10.46 -7.12
CA LEU A 50 -9.59 -10.30 -8.45
C LEU A 50 -9.07 -11.35 -9.44
N TYR A 51 -7.76 -11.55 -9.48
CA TYR A 51 -7.14 -12.55 -10.36
C TYR A 51 -7.62 -13.98 -10.08
N ASN A 52 -7.81 -14.32 -8.80
CA ASN A 52 -8.24 -15.66 -8.40
C ASN A 52 -9.76 -15.85 -8.41
N ASN A 53 -10.54 -14.80 -8.59
CA ASN A 53 -12.00 -14.89 -8.59
C ASN A 53 -12.51 -15.36 -9.96
N LYS A 54 -12.86 -16.63 -10.05
CA LYS A 54 -13.38 -17.29 -11.28
C LYS A 54 -14.78 -16.82 -11.70
N ASP A 55 -15.48 -16.10 -10.82
CA ASP A 55 -16.82 -15.55 -11.10
C ASP A 55 -16.76 -14.15 -11.74
N LEU A 56 -15.55 -13.59 -11.91
CA LEU A 56 -15.39 -12.34 -12.63
C LEU A 56 -15.67 -12.55 -14.12
N LYS A 57 -16.40 -11.61 -14.72
CA LYS A 57 -16.72 -11.61 -16.16
C LYS A 57 -15.51 -11.24 -17.01
N GLU A 58 -14.60 -10.50 -16.44
CA GLU A 58 -13.42 -9.95 -17.12
C GLU A 58 -12.16 -10.44 -16.40
N GLU A 59 -11.22 -10.98 -17.16
CA GLU A 59 -9.87 -11.25 -16.65
C GLU A 59 -9.09 -9.95 -16.45
N VAL A 60 -8.21 -9.95 -15.47
CA VAL A 60 -7.36 -8.79 -15.16
C VAL A 60 -5.89 -9.14 -15.30
N GLU A 61 -5.09 -8.15 -15.65
CA GLU A 61 -3.64 -8.25 -15.72
C GLU A 61 -2.97 -7.12 -14.91
N VAL A 62 -1.86 -7.43 -14.26
CA VAL A 62 -1.03 -6.44 -13.59
C VAL A 62 -0.13 -5.78 -14.63
N ILE A 63 -0.20 -4.46 -14.74
CA ILE A 63 0.58 -3.68 -15.69
C ILE A 63 1.65 -2.80 -15.06
N ASP A 64 1.58 -2.61 -13.74
CA ASP A 64 2.56 -1.83 -12.99
C ASP A 64 2.60 -2.26 -11.53
N ILE A 65 3.78 -2.22 -10.93
CA ILE A 65 4.00 -2.27 -9.50
C ILE A 65 4.29 -0.84 -9.05
N SER A 66 3.29 -0.22 -8.42
CA SER A 66 3.34 1.21 -8.10
C SER A 66 4.09 1.50 -6.80
N ASN A 67 4.06 0.56 -5.85
CA ASN A 67 4.76 0.67 -4.57
C ASN A 67 5.26 -0.70 -4.10
N LEU A 68 6.52 -0.71 -3.71
CA LEU A 68 7.10 -1.78 -2.90
C LEU A 68 6.94 -1.46 -1.42
N GLY A 69 7.43 -1.60 -0.46
CA GLY A 69 7.13 -1.29 0.93
C GLY A 69 6.99 0.20 1.24
N LEU A 70 6.30 0.49 2.31
CA LEU A 70 6.15 1.84 2.87
C LEU A 70 5.71 1.82 4.35
N LEU A 71 5.86 0.68 5.03
CA LEU A 71 5.40 0.47 6.40
C LEU A 71 6.58 0.53 7.37
N TYR A 72 6.37 1.17 8.52
CA TYR A 72 7.39 1.40 9.54
C TYR A 72 6.82 1.20 10.93
N ILE A 73 7.62 0.67 11.84
CA ILE A 73 7.33 0.68 13.28
C ILE A 73 7.78 2.02 13.86
N LEU A 74 6.87 2.66 14.59
CA LEU A 74 7.08 3.93 15.28
C LEU A 74 6.85 3.75 16.78
N THR A 75 7.67 4.37 17.61
CA THR A 75 7.53 4.33 19.07
C THR A 75 8.37 5.41 19.74
N THR A 76 8.04 5.74 20.97
CA THR A 76 8.90 6.51 21.89
C THR A 76 9.73 5.62 22.82
N ASP A 77 9.51 4.30 22.81
CA ASP A 77 10.19 3.32 23.66
C ASP A 77 11.59 2.99 23.13
N ASP A 78 12.61 3.31 23.91
CA ASP A 78 14.02 3.03 23.59
C ASP A 78 14.38 1.55 23.55
N SER A 79 13.54 0.70 24.13
CA SER A 79 13.79 -0.75 24.18
C SER A 79 13.47 -1.45 22.87
N ILE A 80 12.66 -0.84 22.00
CA ILE A 80 12.28 -1.41 20.71
C ILE A 80 13.34 -1.06 19.65
N LYS A 81 14.02 -2.08 19.13
CA LYS A 81 15.09 -1.95 18.11
C LYS A 81 14.99 -3.00 17.01
N SER A 82 14.29 -4.11 17.26
CA SER A 82 14.13 -5.24 16.35
C SER A 82 12.73 -5.85 16.48
N MET A 83 12.39 -6.76 15.58
CA MET A 83 11.13 -7.50 15.62
C MET A 83 11.00 -8.31 16.93
N ASP A 84 12.08 -8.88 17.46
CA ASP A 84 12.08 -9.64 18.72
C ASP A 84 11.65 -8.81 19.93
N ASP A 85 11.91 -7.49 19.93
CA ASP A 85 11.53 -6.59 21.02
C ASP A 85 10.02 -6.30 21.09
N LEU A 86 9.28 -6.76 20.05
CA LEU A 86 7.82 -6.65 20.00
C LEU A 86 7.10 -7.73 20.83
N LYS A 87 7.81 -8.75 21.33
CA LYS A 87 7.23 -9.82 22.16
C LYS A 87 6.48 -9.27 23.38
N GLY A 88 5.25 -9.74 23.55
CA GLY A 88 4.37 -9.32 24.64
C GLY A 88 3.81 -7.90 24.47
N ARG A 89 4.03 -7.26 23.33
CA ARG A 89 3.62 -5.88 23.07
C ARG A 89 2.39 -5.81 22.18
N THR A 90 1.73 -4.66 22.22
CA THR A 90 0.64 -4.32 21.29
C THR A 90 1.16 -3.37 20.24
N VAL A 91 0.96 -3.70 18.97
CA VAL A 91 1.26 -2.85 17.82
C VAL A 91 -0.07 -2.33 17.25
N TYR A 92 -0.23 -1.02 17.27
CA TYR A 92 -1.41 -0.36 16.71
C TYR A 92 -1.22 -0.01 15.25
N SER A 93 -2.23 -0.24 14.41
CA SER A 93 -2.16 0.07 12.99
C SER A 93 -3.51 0.49 12.40
N ILE A 94 -3.49 0.77 11.12
CA ILE A 94 -4.65 0.96 10.25
C ILE A 94 -4.64 -0.11 9.17
N GLY A 95 -5.74 -0.21 8.40
CA GLY A 95 -5.76 -1.03 7.20
C GLY A 95 -5.98 -2.52 7.47
N GLU A 96 -6.88 -2.84 8.41
CA GLU A 96 -7.42 -4.19 8.59
C GLU A 96 -7.94 -4.72 7.24
N GLY A 97 -7.60 -5.97 6.91
CA GLY A 97 -7.90 -6.57 5.61
C GLY A 97 -7.03 -6.07 4.45
N GLY A 98 -5.99 -5.30 4.73
CA GLY A 98 -5.09 -4.71 3.75
C GLY A 98 -3.63 -5.08 3.93
N PRO A 99 -2.72 -4.49 3.10
CA PRO A 99 -1.29 -4.79 3.13
C PRO A 99 -0.64 -4.69 4.51
N PRO A 100 -0.98 -3.71 5.39
CA PRO A 100 -0.40 -3.67 6.72
C PRO A 100 -0.61 -4.97 7.50
N GLU A 101 -1.83 -5.51 7.47
CA GLU A 101 -2.16 -6.77 8.17
C GLU A 101 -1.41 -7.96 7.58
N TYR A 102 -1.49 -8.13 6.25
CA TYR A 102 -0.91 -9.30 5.59
C TYR A 102 0.62 -9.28 5.60
N THR A 103 1.24 -8.13 5.32
CA THR A 103 2.71 -8.02 5.26
C THR A 103 3.31 -8.18 6.65
N PHE A 104 2.80 -7.46 7.65
CA PHE A 104 3.32 -7.55 9.00
C PHE A 104 2.99 -8.89 9.66
N GLY A 105 1.77 -9.41 9.44
CA GLY A 105 1.38 -10.74 9.92
C GLY A 105 2.27 -11.84 9.35
N TYR A 106 2.64 -11.78 8.07
CA TYR A 106 3.57 -12.72 7.46
C TYR A 106 4.98 -12.64 8.08
N LEU A 107 5.49 -11.43 8.32
CA LEU A 107 6.77 -11.25 9.01
C LEU A 107 6.74 -11.83 10.42
N LEU A 108 5.69 -11.56 11.19
CA LEU A 108 5.52 -12.13 12.53
C LEU A 108 5.50 -13.67 12.48
N ASP A 109 4.87 -14.27 11.48
CA ASP A 109 4.86 -15.72 11.30
C ASP A 109 6.24 -16.28 11.00
N GLN A 110 6.98 -15.64 10.07
CA GLN A 110 8.34 -16.09 9.71
C GLN A 110 9.32 -15.96 10.87
N GLU A 111 9.17 -14.96 11.74
CA GLU A 111 9.98 -14.74 12.94
C GLU A 111 9.47 -15.54 14.16
N GLY A 112 8.36 -16.28 14.04
CA GLY A 112 7.76 -17.05 15.14
C GLY A 112 7.15 -16.18 16.24
N LEU A 113 6.68 -14.97 15.88
CA LEU A 113 6.15 -13.94 16.80
C LEU A 113 4.63 -13.81 16.75
N SER A 114 3.93 -14.57 15.91
CA SER A 114 2.49 -14.40 15.69
C SER A 114 1.63 -14.52 16.95
N ASP A 115 2.02 -15.39 17.88
CA ASP A 115 1.29 -15.59 19.15
C ASP A 115 1.76 -14.62 20.26
N ASP A 116 2.90 -13.97 20.06
CA ASP A 116 3.55 -13.12 21.07
C ASP A 116 3.25 -11.62 20.86
N VAL A 117 2.83 -11.20 19.66
CA VAL A 117 2.55 -9.80 19.34
C VAL A 117 1.05 -9.59 19.15
N ASN A 118 0.47 -8.67 19.93
CA ASN A 118 -0.92 -8.29 19.76
C ASN A 118 -1.04 -7.19 18.68
N PHE A 119 -1.63 -7.53 17.53
CA PHE A 119 -1.85 -6.57 16.45
C PHE A 119 -3.25 -5.98 16.52
N SER A 120 -3.37 -4.66 16.71
CA SER A 120 -4.62 -3.97 17.03
C SER A 120 -4.90 -2.83 16.06
N PHE A 121 -6.02 -2.90 15.35
CA PHE A 121 -6.40 -1.92 14.33
C PHE A 121 -7.20 -0.74 14.87
N ARG A 122 -7.03 0.42 14.22
CA ARG A 122 -7.80 1.64 14.41
C ARG A 122 -8.41 2.07 13.08
N SER A 123 -9.49 2.82 13.16
CA SER A 123 -10.25 3.25 11.98
C SER A 123 -9.50 4.32 11.18
N THR A 124 -8.71 5.14 11.85
CA THR A 124 -8.00 6.27 11.22
C THR A 124 -6.54 6.35 11.67
N PRO A 125 -5.64 6.89 10.81
CA PRO A 125 -4.25 7.15 11.19
C PRO A 125 -4.13 8.11 12.39
N PHE A 126 -5.05 9.06 12.51
CA PHE A 126 -5.03 10.04 13.61
C PHE A 126 -5.32 9.39 14.97
N GLU A 127 -6.16 8.36 15.03
CA GLU A 127 -6.34 7.58 16.26
C GLU A 127 -5.03 6.89 16.70
N VAL A 128 -4.26 6.37 15.75
CA VAL A 128 -2.95 5.77 16.04
C VAL A 128 -1.94 6.85 16.47
N LEU A 129 -1.93 8.00 15.82
CA LEU A 129 -1.08 9.13 16.19
C LEU A 129 -1.38 9.64 17.60
N ASN A 130 -2.66 9.70 17.98
CA ASN A 130 -3.06 10.09 19.35
C ASN A 130 -2.55 9.09 20.39
N LEU A 131 -2.59 7.78 20.11
CA LEU A 131 -2.02 6.77 21.00
C LEU A 131 -0.51 6.96 21.18
N LEU A 132 0.23 7.28 20.11
CA LEU A 132 1.66 7.58 20.20
C LEU A 132 1.97 8.85 21.03
N GLN A 133 1.04 9.82 21.07
CA GLN A 133 1.19 11.05 21.85
C GLN A 133 0.80 10.86 23.32
N ASP A 134 -0.28 10.13 23.59
CA ASP A 134 -0.94 10.09 24.88
C ASP A 134 -0.50 8.90 25.75
N GLU A 135 -0.01 7.83 25.13
CA GLU A 135 0.39 6.61 25.82
C GLU A 135 1.90 6.38 25.70
N GLU A 136 2.60 6.50 26.80
CA GLU A 136 4.02 6.19 26.89
C GLU A 136 4.30 4.74 26.48
N HIS A 137 5.35 4.52 25.68
CA HIS A 137 5.72 3.21 25.15
C HIS A 137 4.75 2.57 24.15
N SER A 138 3.82 3.32 23.58
CA SER A 138 2.98 2.85 22.48
C SER A 138 3.82 2.52 21.25
N ILE A 139 3.40 1.50 20.51
CA ILE A 139 4.05 1.05 19.28
C ILE A 139 3.02 1.12 18.17
N ALA A 140 3.38 1.74 17.07
CA ALA A 140 2.53 1.84 15.90
C ALA A 140 3.20 1.28 14.64
N LEU A 141 2.41 0.69 13.77
CA LEU A 141 2.76 0.36 12.39
C LEU A 141 2.00 1.32 11.47
N LEU A 142 2.72 2.23 10.83
CA LEU A 142 2.11 3.22 9.94
C LEU A 142 2.84 3.32 8.60
N PRO A 143 2.10 3.64 7.52
CA PRO A 143 2.70 3.94 6.23
C PRO A 143 3.17 5.40 6.12
N GLN A 144 4.01 5.67 5.12
CA GLN A 144 4.14 7.03 4.62
C GLN A 144 2.81 7.52 4.01
N PRO A 145 2.44 8.81 4.13
CA PRO A 145 3.22 9.91 4.73
C PRO A 145 3.02 10.07 6.26
N PHE A 146 2.27 9.18 6.93
CA PHE A 146 1.93 9.33 8.35
C PHE A 146 3.15 9.22 9.27
N VAL A 147 4.22 8.58 8.84
CA VAL A 147 5.51 8.58 9.55
C VAL A 147 6.03 10.01 9.70
N GLU A 148 5.99 10.82 8.65
CA GLU A 148 6.45 12.22 8.72
C GLU A 148 5.51 13.09 9.55
N VAL A 149 4.20 12.85 9.48
CA VAL A 149 3.23 13.53 10.35
C VAL A 149 3.49 13.17 11.82
N ALA A 150 3.76 11.89 12.13
CA ALA A 150 4.09 11.45 13.48
C ALA A 150 5.36 12.12 14.01
N LYS A 151 6.42 12.24 13.21
CA LYS A 151 7.66 12.94 13.59
C LYS A 151 7.45 14.41 13.96
N LEU A 152 6.44 15.05 13.34
CA LEU A 152 6.11 16.45 13.67
C LEU A 152 5.28 16.60 14.95
N LEU A 153 4.48 15.58 15.27
CA LEU A 153 3.49 15.64 16.36
C LEU A 153 3.96 14.99 17.66
N VAL A 154 4.82 13.97 17.55
CA VAL A 154 5.24 13.15 18.71
C VAL A 154 6.69 13.47 19.07
N PRO A 155 6.95 14.12 20.22
CA PRO A 155 8.31 14.34 20.69
C PRO A 155 9.06 13.02 20.90
N ASP A 156 10.35 13.02 20.63
CA ASP A 156 11.25 11.87 20.82
C ASP A 156 10.85 10.58 20.06
N LEU A 157 9.97 10.71 19.05
CA LEU A 157 9.56 9.59 18.21
C LEU A 157 10.76 8.97 17.49
N LYS A 158 10.77 7.65 17.48
CA LYS A 158 11.74 6.81 16.75
C LYS A 158 11.04 5.97 15.70
N VAL A 159 11.80 5.62 14.68
CA VAL A 159 11.39 4.70 13.62
C VAL A 159 12.40 3.56 13.60
N PRO A 160 12.33 2.62 14.58
CA PRO A 160 13.36 1.62 14.77
C PRO A 160 13.36 0.51 13.74
N ILE A 161 12.22 0.24 13.06
CA ILE A 161 12.08 -0.90 12.16
C ILE A 161 11.44 -0.44 10.85
N ASP A 162 12.09 -0.71 9.75
CA ASP A 162 11.56 -0.63 8.38
C ASP A 162 11.07 -2.02 7.96
N ILE A 163 9.78 -2.15 7.71
CA ILE A 163 9.15 -3.43 7.35
C ILE A 163 9.67 -3.96 6.01
N THR A 164 10.11 -3.08 5.11
CA THR A 164 10.71 -3.50 3.84
C THR A 164 12.07 -4.13 4.05
N GLU A 165 12.90 -3.53 4.93
CA GLU A 165 14.19 -4.11 5.29
C GLU A 165 14.05 -5.48 5.97
N GLU A 166 13.06 -5.62 6.86
CA GLU A 166 12.78 -6.91 7.51
C GLU A 166 12.30 -7.96 6.51
N TRP A 167 11.47 -7.57 5.53
CA TRP A 167 11.06 -8.45 4.44
C TRP A 167 12.26 -8.93 3.61
N ASP A 168 13.14 -8.01 3.23
CA ASP A 168 14.34 -8.32 2.44
C ASP A 168 15.31 -9.24 3.21
N ASN A 169 15.36 -9.09 4.54
CA ASN A 169 16.17 -9.92 5.44
C ASN A 169 15.70 -11.39 5.48
N LEU A 170 14.46 -11.70 5.16
CA LEU A 170 13.96 -13.07 5.04
C LEU A 170 14.65 -13.85 3.93
N LYS A 171 15.23 -13.17 2.93
CA LYS A 171 15.92 -13.78 1.78
C LYS A 171 15.13 -14.92 1.15
N LEU A 172 13.84 -14.65 0.86
CA LEU A 172 12.94 -15.65 0.30
C LEU A 172 13.53 -16.27 -0.96
N GLU A 173 13.51 -17.59 -1.07
CA GLU A 173 14.05 -18.35 -2.23
C GLU A 173 13.36 -17.92 -3.54
N SER A 174 12.09 -17.48 -3.48
CA SER A 174 11.35 -16.98 -4.62
C SER A 174 11.84 -15.62 -5.14
N GLY A 175 12.66 -14.90 -4.35
CA GLY A 175 13.02 -13.50 -4.63
C GLY A 175 11.81 -12.54 -4.55
N ALA A 176 10.75 -12.93 -3.85
CA ALA A 176 9.54 -12.13 -3.74
C ALA A 176 9.80 -10.85 -2.94
N GLU A 177 9.36 -9.72 -3.49
CA GLU A 177 9.41 -8.41 -2.85
C GLU A 177 8.08 -8.08 -2.16
N SER A 178 8.11 -7.17 -1.18
CA SER A 178 6.92 -6.69 -0.48
C SER A 178 6.16 -5.70 -1.35
N VAL A 179 5.27 -6.19 -2.22
CA VAL A 179 4.45 -5.38 -3.11
C VAL A 179 3.21 -4.86 -2.37
N THR A 180 3.11 -3.54 -2.24
CA THR A 180 1.99 -2.90 -1.53
C THR A 180 0.87 -2.48 -2.47
N THR A 181 1.20 -1.82 -3.58
CA THR A 181 0.21 -1.27 -4.51
C THR A 181 0.57 -1.63 -5.95
N ILE A 182 -0.43 -2.00 -6.69
CA ILE A 182 -0.33 -2.37 -8.12
C ILE A 182 -1.33 -1.59 -8.96
N THR A 183 -1.06 -1.54 -10.25
CA THR A 183 -2.03 -1.13 -11.27
C THR A 183 -2.48 -2.35 -12.05
N ILE A 184 -3.77 -2.56 -12.12
CA ILE A 184 -4.38 -3.63 -12.91
C ILE A 184 -5.26 -3.05 -14.01
N VAL A 185 -5.37 -3.79 -15.10
CA VAL A 185 -6.18 -3.46 -16.29
C VAL A 185 -7.08 -4.63 -16.62
N ARG A 186 -8.27 -4.36 -17.18
CA ARG A 186 -9.09 -5.40 -17.80
C ARG A 186 -8.36 -5.94 -19.02
N LYS A 187 -8.21 -7.25 -19.11
CA LYS A 187 -7.47 -7.90 -20.19
C LYS A 187 -8.06 -7.57 -21.57
N LYS A 188 -9.38 -7.59 -21.70
CA LYS A 188 -10.06 -7.21 -22.91
C LYS A 188 -9.73 -5.78 -23.35
N PHE A 189 -9.73 -4.82 -22.41
CA PHE A 189 -9.36 -3.44 -22.70
C PHE A 189 -7.89 -3.34 -23.16
N LEU A 190 -6.98 -4.07 -22.51
CA LEU A 190 -5.58 -4.12 -22.91
C LEU A 190 -5.41 -4.64 -24.35
N GLU A 191 -6.12 -5.71 -24.72
CA GLU A 191 -6.06 -6.31 -26.05
C GLU A 191 -6.64 -5.38 -27.14
N GLU A 192 -7.70 -4.65 -26.84
CA GLU A 192 -8.38 -3.75 -27.77
C GLU A 192 -7.74 -2.36 -27.85
N HIS A 193 -7.05 -1.90 -26.78
CA HIS A 193 -6.54 -0.54 -26.62
C HIS A 193 -5.09 -0.49 -26.09
N GLU A 194 -4.24 -1.40 -26.54
CA GLU A 194 -2.84 -1.51 -26.08
C GLU A 194 -2.09 -0.17 -26.09
N GLN A 195 -2.27 0.63 -27.14
CA GLN A 195 -1.60 1.94 -27.28
C GLN A 195 -2.02 2.92 -26.19
N ALA A 196 -3.28 2.92 -25.77
CA ALA A 196 -3.76 3.76 -24.67
C ALA A 196 -3.16 3.33 -23.33
N VAL A 197 -3.02 2.02 -23.11
CA VAL A 197 -2.37 1.48 -21.90
C VAL A 197 -0.88 1.83 -21.87
N VAL A 198 -0.17 1.72 -23.01
CA VAL A 198 1.24 2.12 -23.12
C VAL A 198 1.42 3.61 -22.88
N GLU A 199 0.56 4.47 -23.41
CA GLU A 199 0.57 5.90 -23.14
C GLU A 199 0.35 6.16 -21.64
N TYR A 200 -0.67 5.54 -21.05
CA TYR A 200 -0.97 5.65 -19.61
C TYR A 200 0.26 5.31 -18.75
N LEU A 201 0.93 4.20 -18.99
CA LEU A 201 2.14 3.81 -18.26
C LEU A 201 3.29 4.83 -18.42
N ASN A 202 3.46 5.38 -19.63
CA ASN A 202 4.46 6.43 -19.86
C ASN A 202 4.13 7.73 -19.13
N LEU A 203 2.85 8.11 -19.07
CA LEU A 203 2.38 9.27 -18.32
C LEU A 203 2.53 9.05 -16.82
N LEU A 204 2.22 7.85 -16.32
CA LEU A 204 2.42 7.47 -14.92
C LEU A 204 3.89 7.59 -14.52
N LYS A 205 4.80 7.03 -15.33
CA LYS A 205 6.25 7.14 -15.11
C LYS A 205 6.73 8.59 -15.05
N LYS A 206 6.25 9.43 -15.95
CA LYS A 206 6.57 10.87 -15.95
C LYS A 206 5.99 11.57 -14.72
N SER A 207 4.77 11.22 -14.30
CA SER A 207 4.11 11.76 -13.11
C SER A 207 4.90 11.45 -11.83
N VAL A 208 5.41 10.21 -11.70
CA VAL A 208 6.28 9.82 -10.58
C VAL A 208 7.58 10.63 -10.60
N ALA A 209 8.26 10.70 -11.76
CA ALA A 209 9.49 11.48 -11.90
C ALA A 209 9.29 12.96 -11.56
N TYR A 210 8.18 13.56 -11.98
CA TYR A 210 7.82 14.94 -11.62
C TYR A 210 7.65 15.12 -10.11
N SER A 211 6.95 14.21 -9.44
CA SER A 211 6.72 14.26 -7.98
C SER A 211 8.01 14.10 -7.17
N LEU A 212 9.00 13.37 -7.70
CA LEU A 212 10.30 13.20 -7.04
C LEU A 212 11.24 14.41 -7.23
N SER A 213 10.97 15.29 -8.20
CA SER A 213 11.79 16.45 -8.52
C SER A 213 11.22 17.78 -7.99
N HIS A 214 10.02 17.79 -7.44
CA HIS A 214 9.30 18.96 -6.93
C HIS A 214 8.70 18.71 -5.57
#